data_b27cf16af264eb27e165c5ed11f78e25
#
_entry.id   b27cf16af264eb27e165c5ed11f78e25
#
_cell.length_a   1.000
_cell.length_b   1.000
_cell.length_c   1.000
_cell.angle_alpha   90.00
_cell.angle_beta   90.00
_cell.angle_gamma   90.00
#
_symmetry.space_group_name_H-M   'P 1'
#
loop_
_entity.id
_entity.type
_entity.pdbx_description
1 polymer ?
#
loop_
_entity_poly.entity_id
_entity_poly.type
_entity_poly.pdbx_seq_one_letter_code
_entity_poly.pdbx_strand_id
1 'polypeptide(L)'
;MANKTLVAVFSASGVTKRVGEEIARIAGGDFYEIVPKEKYTLADLDWMNKKSRSSVEMNDPSARPEIAGEALNMASYDTVIVGFPIWWGVAPRIIETFLESYDFSGKKIIPFCTSGGSGVGRSDTALHKNVSGDVKWEKGRQINRPNEAEIRRFLEAVL
;
A
#
# COMPACT_ATOMS: atom_id res chain seq x y z
N MET A 1 -7.79 -18.92 15.37
CA MET A 1 -6.46 -18.38 15.13
C MET A 1 -6.45 -17.66 13.80
N ALA A 2 -6.06 -16.43 13.82
CA ALA A 2 -5.81 -15.73 12.57
C ALA A 2 -4.56 -16.36 11.92
N ASN A 3 -4.66 -16.69 10.68
CA ASN A 3 -3.53 -17.17 9.87
C ASN A 3 -3.85 -16.83 8.43
N LYS A 4 -4.35 -15.60 8.26
CA LYS A 4 -4.75 -15.11 6.97
C LYS A 4 -3.87 -13.94 6.53
N THR A 5 -3.70 -13.84 5.23
CA THR A 5 -2.98 -12.74 4.59
C THR A 5 -3.99 -11.82 3.91
N LEU A 6 -3.86 -10.53 4.17
CA LEU A 6 -4.61 -9.50 3.45
C LEU A 6 -3.66 -8.79 2.50
N VAL A 7 -4.09 -8.59 1.26
CA VAL A 7 -3.38 -7.74 0.30
C VAL A 7 -4.22 -6.49 0.10
N ALA A 8 -3.74 -5.38 0.64
CA ALA A 8 -4.44 -4.09 0.58
C ALA A 8 -3.65 -3.14 -0.31
N VAL A 9 -4.26 -2.62 -1.36
CA VAL A 9 -3.57 -1.77 -2.31
C VAL A 9 -4.35 -0.50 -2.63
N PHE A 10 -3.62 0.59 -2.82
CA PHE A 10 -4.13 1.79 -3.47
C PHE A 10 -3.55 1.86 -4.88
N SER A 11 -4.41 2.06 -5.88
CA SER A 11 -3.98 2.12 -7.27
C SER A 11 -4.63 3.32 -7.95
N ALA A 12 -3.81 4.22 -8.47
CA ALA A 12 -4.31 5.39 -9.19
C ALA A 12 -4.57 5.09 -10.66
N SER A 13 -3.74 4.25 -11.28
CA SER A 13 -3.82 3.95 -12.72
C SER A 13 -4.21 2.51 -13.04
N GLY A 14 -4.38 1.67 -12.04
CA GLY A 14 -4.72 0.25 -12.19
C GLY A 14 -3.52 -0.69 -12.20
N VAL A 15 -2.30 -0.19 -12.28
CA VAL A 15 -1.08 -1.03 -12.30
C VAL A 15 -0.89 -1.73 -10.97
N THR A 16 -0.91 -0.98 -9.88
CA THR A 16 -0.74 -1.54 -8.53
C THR A 16 -1.84 -2.54 -8.21
N LYS A 17 -3.07 -2.24 -8.65
CA LYS A 17 -4.21 -3.13 -8.44
C LYS A 17 -3.98 -4.49 -9.08
N ARG A 18 -3.53 -4.52 -10.33
CA ARG A 18 -3.28 -5.79 -11.03
C ARG A 18 -2.19 -6.61 -10.37
N VAL A 19 -1.13 -5.96 -9.93
CA VAL A 19 -0.06 -6.64 -9.20
C VAL A 19 -0.59 -7.18 -7.87
N GLY A 20 -1.35 -6.40 -7.15
CA GLY A 20 -1.92 -6.80 -5.86
C GLY A 20 -2.89 -7.97 -5.98
N GLU A 21 -3.73 -7.97 -7.01
CA GLU A 21 -4.65 -9.08 -7.26
C GLU A 21 -3.89 -10.39 -7.51
N GLU A 22 -2.81 -10.33 -8.27
CA GLU A 22 -1.98 -11.49 -8.55
C GLU A 22 -1.25 -11.97 -7.29
N ILE A 23 -0.75 -11.05 -6.49
CA ILE A 23 -0.12 -11.40 -5.20
C ILE A 23 -1.12 -12.12 -4.30
N ALA A 24 -2.34 -11.62 -4.20
CA ALA A 24 -3.39 -12.26 -3.38
C ALA A 24 -3.71 -13.67 -3.88
N ARG A 25 -3.79 -13.84 -5.20
CA ARG A 25 -4.04 -15.16 -5.79
C ARG A 25 -2.93 -16.15 -5.45
N ILE A 26 -1.69 -15.76 -5.62
CA ILE A 26 -0.53 -16.63 -5.39
C ILE A 26 -0.35 -16.92 -3.91
N ALA A 27 -0.54 -15.92 -3.06
CA ALA A 27 -0.41 -16.07 -1.61
C ALA A 27 -1.60 -16.81 -0.96
N GLY A 28 -2.69 -16.97 -1.69
CA GLY A 28 -3.91 -17.52 -1.12
C GLY A 28 -4.57 -16.61 -0.09
N GLY A 29 -4.39 -15.30 -0.25
CA GLY A 29 -4.93 -14.29 0.66
C GLY A 29 -6.15 -13.59 0.11
N ASP A 30 -6.69 -12.70 0.93
CA ASP A 30 -7.81 -11.84 0.54
C ASP A 30 -7.29 -10.56 -0.09
N PHE A 31 -8.01 -10.03 -1.05
CA PHE A 31 -7.67 -8.77 -1.72
C PHE A 31 -8.61 -7.65 -1.27
N TYR A 32 -8.05 -6.49 -0.94
CA TYR A 32 -8.81 -5.30 -0.61
C TYR A 32 -8.23 -4.11 -1.36
N GLU A 33 -9.07 -3.41 -2.11
CA GLU A 33 -8.67 -2.17 -2.75
C GLU A 33 -8.94 -0.99 -1.82
N ILE A 34 -7.89 -0.21 -1.51
CA ILE A 34 -8.03 1.02 -0.75
C ILE A 34 -8.56 2.08 -1.71
N VAL A 35 -9.86 2.36 -1.62
CA VAL A 35 -10.53 3.30 -2.52
C VAL A 35 -10.72 4.63 -1.81
N PRO A 36 -10.19 5.73 -2.36
CA PRO A 36 -10.42 7.04 -1.76
C PRO A 36 -11.90 7.41 -1.85
N LYS A 37 -12.41 8.06 -0.83
CA LYS A 37 -13.79 8.54 -0.81
C LYS A 37 -14.05 9.48 -1.99
N GLU A 38 -13.07 10.34 -2.28
CA GLU A 38 -13.06 11.14 -3.50
C GLU A 38 -12.00 10.58 -4.43
N LYS A 39 -12.42 10.00 -5.55
CA LYS A 39 -11.50 9.37 -6.50
C LYS A 39 -10.61 10.42 -7.17
N TYR A 40 -9.38 10.01 -7.46
CA TYR A 40 -8.44 10.88 -8.16
C TYR A 40 -8.77 10.95 -9.65
N THR A 41 -8.89 12.18 -10.17
CA THR A 41 -9.04 12.42 -11.62
C THR A 41 -7.65 12.52 -12.26
N LEU A 42 -7.60 12.57 -13.59
CA LEU A 42 -6.33 12.81 -14.28
C LEU A 42 -5.71 14.16 -13.87
N ALA A 43 -6.54 15.18 -13.68
CA ALA A 43 -6.05 16.47 -13.21
C ALA A 43 -5.48 16.37 -11.78
N ASP A 44 -6.12 15.59 -10.93
CA ASP A 44 -5.64 15.37 -9.55
C ASP A 44 -4.28 14.70 -9.53
N LEU A 45 -3.97 13.89 -10.53
CA LEU A 45 -2.73 13.13 -10.62
C LEU A 45 -1.62 13.85 -11.38
N ASP A 46 -1.85 15.06 -11.84
CA ASP A 46 -0.85 15.84 -12.58
C ASP A 46 0.26 16.31 -11.64
N TRP A 47 1.29 15.50 -11.50
CA TRP A 47 2.41 15.76 -10.61
C TRP A 47 3.25 16.97 -11.04
N MET A 48 3.12 17.43 -12.28
CA MET A 48 3.82 18.61 -12.76
C MET A 48 3.10 19.91 -12.37
N ASN A 49 1.84 19.82 -11.97
CA ASN A 49 1.06 20.95 -11.49
C ASN A 49 1.14 21.01 -9.96
N LYS A 50 1.81 22.04 -9.44
CA LYS A 50 1.98 22.21 -7.99
C LYS A 50 0.66 22.41 -7.23
N LYS A 51 -0.41 22.75 -7.94
CA LYS A 51 -1.74 22.96 -7.36
C LYS A 51 -2.63 21.75 -7.50
N SER A 52 -2.18 20.67 -8.15
CA SER A 52 -2.97 19.44 -8.26
C SER A 52 -3.17 18.81 -6.88
N ARG A 53 -4.23 18.03 -6.75
CA ARG A 53 -4.55 17.36 -5.49
C ARG A 53 -3.39 16.52 -4.96
N SER A 54 -2.78 15.70 -5.83
CA SER A 54 -1.66 14.85 -5.41
C SER A 54 -0.47 15.69 -4.93
N SER A 55 -0.15 16.78 -5.63
CA SER A 55 0.96 17.66 -5.23
C SER A 55 0.69 18.32 -3.87
N VAL A 56 -0.54 18.79 -3.65
CA VAL A 56 -0.93 19.44 -2.39
C VAL A 56 -0.86 18.42 -1.24
N GLU A 57 -1.41 17.21 -1.44
CA GLU A 57 -1.38 16.18 -0.42
C GLU A 57 0.05 15.76 -0.06
N MET A 58 0.89 15.57 -1.06
CA MET A 58 2.26 15.11 -0.80
C MET A 58 3.13 16.18 -0.15
N ASN A 59 2.81 17.45 -0.34
CA ASN A 59 3.48 18.56 0.34
C ASN A 59 2.96 18.81 1.76
N ASP A 60 1.90 18.15 2.16
CA ASP A 60 1.32 18.26 3.50
C ASP A 60 1.47 16.94 4.24
N PRO A 61 2.44 16.81 5.16
CA PRO A 61 2.65 15.56 5.90
C PRO A 61 1.45 15.12 6.75
N SER A 62 0.53 16.03 7.04
CA SER A 62 -0.66 15.73 7.84
C SER A 62 -1.89 15.41 7.00
N ALA A 63 -1.79 15.47 5.67
CA ALA A 63 -2.92 15.14 4.81
C ALA A 63 -3.32 13.67 4.99
N ARG A 64 -4.62 13.44 5.16
CA ARG A 64 -5.18 12.09 5.35
C ARG A 64 -6.45 11.94 4.52
N PRO A 65 -6.32 11.62 3.22
CA PRO A 65 -7.49 11.37 2.39
C PRO A 65 -8.35 10.25 2.98
N GLU A 66 -9.66 10.46 3.00
CA GLU A 66 -10.58 9.47 3.54
C GLU A 66 -10.71 8.27 2.61
N ILE A 67 -10.92 7.09 3.22
CA ILE A 67 -11.10 5.82 2.50
C ILE A 67 -12.59 5.51 2.46
N ALA A 68 -13.08 5.13 1.28
CA ALA A 68 -14.47 4.73 1.08
C ALA A 68 -14.71 3.30 1.59
N GLY A 69 -15.97 3.00 1.87
CA GLY A 69 -16.40 1.66 2.26
C GLY A 69 -16.37 1.44 3.75
N GLU A 70 -16.65 0.18 4.13
CA GLU A 70 -16.73 -0.21 5.53
C GLU A 70 -15.38 -0.62 6.08
N ALA A 71 -15.24 -0.55 7.41
CA ALA A 71 -14.02 -0.99 8.08
C ALA A 71 -13.83 -2.50 7.90
N LEU A 72 -12.56 -2.89 7.71
CA LEU A 72 -12.19 -4.30 7.62
C LEU A 72 -12.15 -4.94 9.00
N ASN A 73 -12.40 -6.25 9.06
CA ASN A 73 -12.11 -7.03 10.25
C ASN A 73 -10.62 -7.36 10.28
N MET A 74 -9.81 -6.39 10.67
CA MET A 74 -8.35 -6.53 10.67
C MET A 74 -7.85 -7.62 11.61
N ALA A 75 -8.62 -7.92 12.65
CA ALA A 75 -8.27 -8.99 13.60
C ALA A 75 -8.19 -10.37 12.93
N SER A 76 -8.85 -10.56 11.79
CA SER A 76 -8.80 -11.83 11.05
C SER A 76 -7.47 -12.07 10.34
N TYR A 77 -6.60 -11.07 10.25
CA TYR A 77 -5.35 -11.16 9.49
C TYR A 77 -4.15 -11.04 10.42
N ASP A 78 -3.14 -11.85 10.19
CA ASP A 78 -1.85 -11.75 10.88
C ASP A 78 -0.74 -11.19 9.99
N THR A 79 -0.97 -11.18 8.67
CA THR A 79 -0.03 -10.64 7.70
C THR A 79 -0.79 -9.71 6.75
N VAL A 80 -0.25 -8.50 6.54
CA VAL A 80 -0.84 -7.51 5.65
C VAL A 80 0.22 -7.07 4.64
N ILE A 81 -0.07 -7.32 3.37
CA ILE A 81 0.77 -6.85 2.26
C ILE A 81 0.15 -5.55 1.77
N VAL A 82 0.90 -4.46 1.82
CA VAL A 82 0.41 -3.13 1.46
C VAL A 82 1.08 -2.68 0.17
N GLY A 83 0.28 -2.38 -0.84
CA GLY A 83 0.78 -1.96 -2.16
C GLY A 83 0.36 -0.56 -2.54
N PHE A 84 1.25 0.15 -3.23
CA PHE A 84 1.00 1.55 -3.61
C PHE A 84 1.96 1.99 -4.72
N PRO A 85 1.56 3.01 -5.51
CA PRO A 85 2.51 3.67 -6.39
C PRO A 85 3.42 4.60 -5.60
N ILE A 86 4.62 4.83 -6.11
CA ILE A 86 5.54 5.79 -5.48
C ILE A 86 5.22 7.21 -5.99
N TRP A 87 4.95 8.11 -5.06
CA TRP A 87 4.74 9.54 -5.32
C TRP A 87 5.83 10.33 -4.58
N TRP A 88 6.71 11.01 -5.33
CA TRP A 88 7.81 11.77 -4.76
C TRP A 88 8.67 10.97 -3.78
N GLY A 89 8.96 9.70 -4.14
CA GLY A 89 9.86 8.83 -3.37
C GLY A 89 9.23 8.15 -2.16
N VAL A 90 7.93 8.35 -1.90
CA VAL A 90 7.24 7.74 -0.77
C VAL A 90 5.83 7.29 -1.18
N ALA A 91 5.12 6.63 -0.27
CA ALA A 91 3.75 6.21 -0.49
C ALA A 91 2.80 7.42 -0.50
N PRO A 92 1.69 7.35 -1.25
CA PRO A 92 0.63 8.36 -1.16
C PRO A 92 0.06 8.46 0.26
N ARG A 93 -0.45 9.63 0.63
CA ARG A 93 -0.96 9.89 1.98
C ARG A 93 -2.11 8.97 2.40
N ILE A 94 -2.87 8.44 1.43
CA ILE A 94 -3.96 7.51 1.74
C ILE A 94 -3.46 6.21 2.39
N ILE A 95 -2.22 5.81 2.10
CA ILE A 95 -1.60 4.65 2.76
C ILE A 95 -1.39 4.95 4.24
N GLU A 96 -1.00 6.18 4.57
CA GLU A 96 -0.90 6.59 5.97
C GLU A 96 -2.28 6.56 6.65
N THR A 97 -3.32 7.00 5.95
CA THR A 97 -4.70 6.90 6.45
C THR A 97 -5.05 5.45 6.78
N PHE A 98 -4.75 4.53 5.86
CA PHE A 98 -5.04 3.10 6.04
C PHE A 98 -4.31 2.55 7.26
N LEU A 99 -3.01 2.82 7.39
CA LEU A 99 -2.20 2.29 8.49
C LEU A 99 -2.64 2.86 9.85
N GLU A 100 -3.12 4.09 9.88
CA GLU A 100 -3.59 4.73 11.12
C GLU A 100 -5.02 4.32 11.48
N SER A 101 -5.74 3.70 10.55
CA SER A 101 -7.15 3.32 10.76
C SER A 101 -7.35 2.02 11.51
N TYR A 102 -6.30 1.21 11.66
CA TYR A 102 -6.42 -0.13 12.25
C TYR A 102 -5.28 -0.39 13.24
N ASP A 103 -5.50 -1.37 14.11
CA ASP A 103 -4.47 -1.87 15.02
C ASP A 103 -3.71 -3.01 14.36
N PHE A 104 -2.42 -2.79 14.10
CA PHE A 104 -1.55 -3.78 13.48
C PHE A 104 -0.63 -4.48 14.48
N SER A 105 -0.84 -4.29 15.78
CA SER A 105 0.00 -4.92 16.81
C SER A 105 0.03 -6.43 16.66
N GLY A 106 1.23 -7.00 16.72
CA GLY A 106 1.44 -8.43 16.56
C GLY A 106 1.39 -8.94 15.13
N LYS A 107 1.23 -8.06 14.16
CA LYS A 107 1.12 -8.43 12.75
C LYS A 107 2.42 -8.17 11.99
N LYS A 108 2.54 -8.84 10.85
CA LYS A 108 3.61 -8.59 9.88
C LYS A 108 3.07 -7.68 8.79
N ILE A 109 3.80 -6.62 8.45
CA ILE A 109 3.46 -5.74 7.34
C ILE A 109 4.54 -5.84 6.28
N ILE A 110 4.13 -6.07 5.04
CA ILE A 110 5.01 -6.27 3.90
C ILE A 110 4.64 -5.24 2.83
N PRO A 111 5.44 -4.19 2.61
CA PRO A 111 5.13 -3.22 1.57
C PRO A 111 5.62 -3.70 0.20
N PHE A 112 4.87 -3.36 -0.85
CA PHE A 112 5.39 -3.41 -2.22
C PHE A 112 4.96 -2.14 -2.94
N CYS A 113 5.67 -1.80 -4.00
CA CYS A 113 5.33 -0.60 -4.74
C CYS A 113 5.41 -0.82 -6.25
N THR A 114 4.75 0.05 -6.98
CA THR A 114 4.96 0.23 -8.41
C THR A 114 5.60 1.59 -8.62
N SER A 115 6.55 1.69 -9.54
CA SER A 115 7.31 2.93 -9.73
C SER A 115 7.91 2.99 -11.12
N GLY A 116 8.13 4.20 -11.62
CA GLY A 116 8.82 4.42 -12.88
C GLY A 116 10.33 4.19 -12.85
N GLY A 117 10.90 3.78 -11.70
CA GLY A 117 12.33 3.49 -11.62
C GLY A 117 13.00 3.85 -10.30
N SER A 118 12.28 4.46 -9.35
CA SER A 118 12.88 4.91 -8.09
C SER A 118 12.92 3.84 -7.00
N GLY A 119 12.35 2.64 -7.25
CA GLY A 119 12.25 1.59 -6.23
C GLY A 119 11.32 1.97 -5.09
N VAL A 120 11.41 1.25 -3.96
CA VAL A 120 10.60 1.58 -2.78
C VAL A 120 10.99 2.92 -2.16
N GLY A 121 12.18 3.41 -2.46
CA GLY A 121 12.65 4.69 -1.97
C GLY A 121 12.61 4.77 -0.45
N ARG A 122 12.12 5.90 0.07
CA ARG A 122 12.02 6.12 1.52
C ARG A 122 10.76 5.48 2.12
N SER A 123 9.86 4.96 1.30
CA SER A 123 8.60 4.37 1.80
C SER A 123 8.85 3.13 2.64
N ASP A 124 9.98 2.45 2.45
CA ASP A 124 10.31 1.25 3.22
C ASP A 124 10.39 1.54 4.73
N THR A 125 10.82 2.73 5.10
CA THR A 125 10.93 3.13 6.51
C THR A 125 9.98 4.27 6.89
N ALA A 126 9.56 5.07 5.94
CA ALA A 126 8.74 6.25 6.21
C ALA A 126 7.37 5.92 6.80
N LEU A 127 6.83 4.73 6.52
CA LEU A 127 5.52 4.32 7.01
C LEU A 127 5.55 3.75 8.44
N HIS A 128 6.74 3.45 8.97
CA HIS A 128 6.85 2.85 10.31
C HIS A 128 6.23 3.72 11.38
N LYS A 129 6.30 5.04 11.23
CA LYS A 129 5.74 6.00 12.20
C LYS A 129 4.20 5.99 12.26
N ASN A 130 3.53 5.41 11.26
CA ASN A 130 2.08 5.44 11.14
C ASN A 130 1.40 4.30 11.91
N VAL A 131 2.16 3.37 12.43
CA VAL A 131 1.66 2.27 13.25
C VAL A 131 2.38 2.27 14.59
N SER A 132 1.65 1.87 15.62
CA SER A 132 2.20 1.73 16.97
C SER A 132 2.16 0.27 17.38
N GLY A 133 2.90 -0.06 18.44
CA GLY A 133 2.92 -1.39 18.99
C GLY A 133 3.95 -2.30 18.33
N ASP A 134 3.76 -3.58 18.55
CA ASP A 134 4.72 -4.60 18.13
C ASP A 134 4.37 -5.09 16.71
N VAL A 135 4.94 -4.42 15.72
CA VAL A 135 4.71 -4.73 14.29
C VAL A 135 6.00 -5.22 13.68
N LYS A 136 5.94 -6.36 12.99
CA LYS A 136 7.08 -6.86 12.24
C LYS A 136 7.02 -6.33 10.82
N TRP A 137 7.93 -5.43 10.49
CA TRP A 137 8.07 -4.87 9.13
C TRP A 137 9.03 -5.73 8.32
N GLU A 138 8.58 -6.19 7.16
CA GLU A 138 9.46 -6.82 6.20
C GLU A 138 9.95 -5.78 5.19
N LYS A 139 11.06 -6.06 4.52
CA LYS A 139 11.61 -5.17 3.52
C LYS A 139 10.70 -5.11 2.30
N GLY A 140 10.39 -3.91 1.86
CA GLY A 140 9.56 -3.69 0.68
C GLY A 140 10.26 -3.99 -0.63
N ARG A 141 9.48 -4.14 -1.69
CA ARG A 141 10.00 -4.43 -3.02
C ARG A 141 9.18 -3.73 -4.09
N GLN A 142 9.86 -3.31 -5.16
CA GLN A 142 9.19 -2.79 -6.35
C GLN A 142 8.79 -3.96 -7.25
N ILE A 143 7.50 -4.04 -7.60
CA ILE A 143 6.97 -5.04 -8.52
C ILE A 143 6.06 -4.30 -9.49
N ASN A 144 6.53 -4.06 -10.71
CA ASN A 144 5.80 -3.25 -11.69
C ASN A 144 4.86 -4.04 -12.58
N ARG A 145 4.94 -5.37 -12.57
CA ARG A 145 4.13 -6.24 -13.42
C ARG A 145 3.65 -7.44 -12.63
N PRO A 146 2.47 -8.00 -12.96
CA PRO A 146 1.98 -9.21 -12.30
C PRO A 146 2.72 -10.45 -12.81
N ASN A 147 4.04 -10.50 -12.64
CA ASN A 147 4.90 -11.58 -13.03
C ASN A 147 4.92 -12.66 -11.95
N GLU A 148 4.39 -13.83 -12.27
CA GLU A 148 4.25 -14.92 -11.29
C GLU A 148 5.57 -15.33 -10.65
N ALA A 149 6.62 -15.51 -11.45
CA ALA A 149 7.92 -15.92 -10.92
C ALA A 149 8.52 -14.90 -9.96
N GLU A 150 8.42 -13.63 -10.30
CA GLU A 150 8.91 -12.55 -9.46
C GLU A 150 8.10 -12.45 -8.16
N ILE A 151 6.78 -12.57 -8.25
CA ILE A 151 5.90 -12.53 -7.07
C ILE A 151 6.16 -13.72 -6.16
N ARG A 152 6.36 -14.91 -6.72
CA ARG A 152 6.68 -16.10 -5.90
C ARG A 152 7.99 -15.93 -5.16
N ARG A 153 9.02 -15.39 -5.80
CA ARG A 153 10.31 -15.11 -5.13
C ARG A 153 10.14 -14.09 -4.02
N PHE A 154 9.34 -13.05 -4.25
CA PHE A 154 9.05 -12.05 -3.23
C PHE A 154 8.36 -12.69 -2.03
N LEU A 155 7.31 -13.47 -2.25
CA LEU A 155 6.55 -14.09 -1.17
C LEU A 155 7.40 -15.12 -0.40
N GLU A 156 8.24 -15.88 -1.08
CA GLU A 156 9.16 -16.82 -0.42
C GLU A 156 10.12 -16.11 0.53
N ALA A 157 10.52 -14.88 0.20
CA ALA A 157 11.46 -14.12 1.03
C ALA A 157 10.79 -13.49 2.25
N VAL A 158 9.49 -13.21 2.22
CA VAL A 158 8.83 -12.42 3.26
C VAL A 158 7.73 -13.15 4.03
N LEU A 159 7.21 -14.25 3.51
CA LEU A 159 6.18 -15.05 4.20
C LEU A 159 6.79 -16.24 5.01
#